data_e9728d343ea5158b901a45f459704bcc
#
_entry.id   e9728d343ea5158b901a45f459704bcc
#
_cell.length_a   1.000
_cell.length_b   1.000
_cell.length_c   1.000
_cell.angle_alpha   90.00
_cell.angle_beta   90.00
_cell.angle_gamma   90.00
#
_symmetry.space_group_name_H-M   'P 1'
#
loop_
_entity.id
_entity.type
_entity.pdbx_description
1 polymer ?
#
loop_
_entity_poly.entity_id
_entity_poly.type
_entity_poly.pdbx_seq_one_letter_code
_entity_poly.pdbx_strand_id
1 'polypeptide(L)'
;KEGLTVFRDQEFSADMNDAAVQRISDARSLRALQFPEDAGPMAHPVRPDSYIEINNFYTKTVYEKGAEVVRMMQTLLGRDGFRKGMDLYFRRHDGQAVTCDDFAKAMEDANGADLSQFRRWYSQAGTPVGKARGRYDAAARRYTLTLEQSCPPTPGQPDKLAFHIPVAVGLIDAKGADIPLRLDGEANPGGGTRVLNFKERRQSFTFADVPSPPLPSLLRGFSAPVRLDAGYGDGELLRLFQQDGDGFARWEAGQTLATGLILSAIAAGGKGEAVAPDPEFVAAFGRVLDDPKADKSLLALMLTLPSEPYLGEQMA
;
A
#
# COMPACT_ATOMS: atom_id res chain seq x y z
N LYS A 1 1.35 22.07 -1.03
CA LYS A 1 1.48 22.16 0.45
C LYS A 1 0.50 21.20 1.14
N GLU A 2 -0.71 21.02 0.60
CA GLU A 2 -1.80 20.24 1.23
C GLU A 2 -1.38 18.81 1.56
N GLY A 3 -0.82 18.08 0.59
CA GLY A 3 -0.35 16.71 0.82
C GLY A 3 0.72 16.59 1.89
N LEU A 4 1.67 17.53 1.97
CA LEU A 4 2.67 17.56 3.04
C LEU A 4 2.05 17.83 4.41
N THR A 5 1.01 18.69 4.45
CA THR A 5 0.30 19.00 5.69
C THR A 5 -0.48 17.78 6.18
N VAL A 6 -1.24 17.11 5.30
CA VAL A 6 -1.98 15.88 5.63
C VAL A 6 -1.03 14.75 6.05
N PHE A 7 0.08 14.56 5.34
CA PHE A 7 1.10 13.59 5.72
C PHE A 7 1.62 13.83 7.15
N ARG A 8 1.91 15.08 7.51
CA ARG A 8 2.40 15.41 8.85
C ARG A 8 1.34 15.23 9.93
N ASP A 9 0.09 15.55 9.63
CA ASP A 9 -1.05 15.30 10.51
C ASP A 9 -1.21 13.79 10.79
N GLN A 10 -1.16 12.96 9.75
CA GLN A 10 -1.21 11.51 9.85
C GLN A 10 -0.04 10.92 10.64
N GLU A 11 1.20 11.37 10.38
CA GLU A 11 2.38 10.92 11.15
C GLU A 11 2.31 11.34 12.61
N PHE A 12 1.86 12.57 12.91
CA PHE A 12 1.65 13.03 14.28
C PHE A 12 0.58 12.19 15.00
N SER A 13 -0.54 11.93 14.34
CA SER A 13 -1.60 11.09 14.90
C SER A 13 -1.15 9.65 15.14
N ALA A 14 -0.31 9.10 14.25
CA ALA A 14 0.31 7.79 14.43
C ALA A 14 1.29 7.75 15.61
N ASP A 15 2.09 8.81 15.80
CA ASP A 15 3.05 8.91 16.91
C ASP A 15 2.33 9.10 18.26
N MET A 16 1.17 9.76 18.29
CA MET A 16 0.38 9.99 19.50
C MET A 16 -0.54 8.83 19.87
N ASN A 17 -0.84 7.93 18.95
CA ASN A 17 -1.76 6.81 19.12
C ASN A 17 -1.09 5.51 18.63
N ASP A 18 -1.86 4.62 17.96
CA ASP A 18 -1.35 3.42 17.32
C ASP A 18 -1.12 3.65 15.82
N ALA A 19 0.10 3.40 15.36
CA ALA A 19 0.49 3.67 13.98
C ALA A 19 -0.24 2.78 12.96
N ALA A 20 -0.53 1.50 13.30
CA ALA A 20 -1.25 0.60 12.42
C ALA A 20 -2.72 0.99 12.30
N VAL A 21 -3.35 1.38 13.41
CA VAL A 21 -4.73 1.89 13.46
C VAL A 21 -4.86 3.15 12.62
N GLN A 22 -3.95 4.12 12.79
CA GLN A 22 -3.95 5.34 11.99
C GLN A 22 -3.78 5.01 10.51
N ARG A 23 -2.83 4.14 10.16
CA ARG A 23 -2.58 3.76 8.77
C ARG A 23 -3.76 3.06 8.11
N ILE A 24 -4.46 2.20 8.82
CA ILE A 24 -5.70 1.55 8.36
C ILE A 24 -6.77 2.62 8.09
N SER A 25 -6.95 3.57 9.00
CA SER A 25 -7.91 4.66 8.84
C SER A 25 -7.62 5.50 7.59
N ASP A 26 -6.36 5.90 7.39
CA ASP A 26 -5.91 6.68 6.23
C ASP A 26 -6.16 5.91 4.92
N ALA A 27 -5.78 4.64 4.86
CA ALA A 27 -5.97 3.79 3.69
C ALA A 27 -7.45 3.56 3.36
N ARG A 28 -8.30 3.38 4.38
CA ARG A 28 -9.75 3.27 4.20
C ARG A 28 -10.35 4.54 3.61
N SER A 29 -9.99 5.70 4.16
CA SER A 29 -10.44 7.00 3.65
C SER A 29 -9.99 7.23 2.21
N LEU A 30 -8.72 6.93 1.90
CA LEU A 30 -8.19 7.06 0.55
C LEU A 30 -8.95 6.17 -0.44
N ARG A 31 -9.16 4.90 -0.11
CA ARG A 31 -9.86 3.94 -0.99
C ARG A 31 -11.32 4.28 -1.19
N ALA A 32 -12.01 4.73 -0.14
CA ALA A 32 -13.43 5.06 -0.22
C ALA A 32 -13.72 6.38 -0.94
N LEU A 33 -12.80 7.34 -0.92
CA LEU A 33 -13.05 8.68 -1.43
C LEU A 33 -12.16 9.06 -2.62
N GLN A 34 -10.87 8.77 -2.56
CA GLN A 34 -9.91 9.21 -3.58
C GLN A 34 -9.82 8.22 -4.77
N PHE A 35 -9.90 6.91 -4.53
CA PHE A 35 -9.89 5.94 -5.63
C PHE A 35 -11.09 6.10 -6.56
N PRO A 36 -12.33 6.33 -6.07
CA PRO A 36 -13.45 6.70 -6.93
C PRO A 36 -13.25 8.03 -7.68
N GLU A 37 -12.65 9.04 -7.05
CA GLU A 37 -12.31 10.31 -7.70
C GLU A 37 -11.34 10.07 -8.88
N ASP A 38 -10.32 9.22 -8.69
CA ASP A 38 -9.36 8.84 -9.74
C ASP A 38 -9.97 7.99 -10.87
N ALA A 39 -11.05 7.28 -10.61
CA ALA A 39 -11.76 6.46 -11.58
C ALA A 39 -12.89 7.21 -12.31
N GLY A 40 -13.25 8.39 -11.82
CA GLY A 40 -14.37 9.20 -12.32
C GLY A 40 -14.00 10.19 -13.41
N PRO A 41 -15.01 10.91 -13.94
CA PRO A 41 -14.80 11.93 -14.97
C PRO A 41 -14.01 13.15 -14.49
N MET A 42 -13.90 13.33 -13.18
CA MET A 42 -13.15 14.42 -12.54
C MET A 42 -11.71 14.03 -12.16
N ALA A 43 -11.23 12.86 -12.62
CA ALA A 43 -9.87 12.42 -12.35
C ALA A 43 -8.84 13.44 -12.85
N HIS A 44 -7.89 13.80 -11.99
CA HIS A 44 -6.85 14.78 -12.27
C HIS A 44 -5.56 14.40 -11.52
N PRO A 45 -4.39 14.93 -11.95
CA PRO A 45 -3.14 14.67 -11.25
C PRO A 45 -3.10 15.35 -9.87
N VAL A 46 -2.20 14.88 -8.99
CA VAL A 46 -1.95 15.48 -7.67
C VAL A 46 -1.54 16.96 -7.79
N ARG A 47 -0.85 17.30 -8.88
CA ARG A 47 -0.51 18.67 -9.26
C ARG A 47 -1.19 19.02 -10.59
N PRO A 48 -2.43 19.54 -10.56
CA PRO A 48 -3.11 19.98 -11.78
C PRO A 48 -2.39 21.14 -12.43
N ASP A 49 -2.37 21.17 -13.76
CA ASP A 49 -1.74 22.26 -14.54
C ASP A 49 -2.69 23.42 -14.82
N SER A 50 -4.00 23.22 -14.62
CA SER A 50 -5.03 24.23 -14.87
C SER A 50 -6.21 24.06 -13.89
N TYR A 51 -6.97 25.13 -13.74
CA TYR A 51 -8.17 25.16 -12.95
C TYR A 51 -9.15 26.23 -13.48
N ILE A 52 -10.43 26.09 -13.20
CA ILE A 52 -11.46 27.07 -13.53
C ILE A 52 -11.61 28.06 -12.34
N GLU A 53 -11.65 27.50 -11.13
CA GLU A 53 -11.73 28.29 -9.90
C GLU A 53 -10.84 27.68 -8.82
N ILE A 54 -10.44 28.47 -7.82
CA ILE A 54 -9.50 28.07 -6.78
C ILE A 54 -9.99 26.85 -5.99
N ASN A 55 -11.30 26.66 -5.86
CA ASN A 55 -11.89 25.52 -5.16
C ASN A 55 -11.57 24.19 -5.81
N ASN A 56 -11.17 24.15 -7.08
CA ASN A 56 -10.79 22.93 -7.79
C ASN A 56 -9.55 22.24 -7.19
N PHE A 57 -8.78 22.92 -6.34
CA PHE A 57 -7.64 22.34 -5.64
C PHE A 57 -7.99 21.64 -4.31
N TYR A 58 -9.24 21.75 -3.83
CA TYR A 58 -9.67 21.12 -2.58
C TYR A 58 -10.29 19.74 -2.83
N THR A 59 -9.48 18.80 -3.32
CA THR A 59 -9.90 17.46 -3.71
C THR A 59 -9.18 16.40 -2.88
N LYS A 60 -9.75 15.19 -2.81
CA LYS A 60 -9.09 14.05 -2.16
C LYS A 60 -7.79 13.67 -2.85
N THR A 61 -7.68 13.89 -4.15
CA THR A 61 -6.45 13.67 -4.91
C THR A 61 -5.34 14.63 -4.47
N VAL A 62 -5.60 15.92 -4.35
CA VAL A 62 -4.58 16.90 -3.94
C VAL A 62 -4.16 16.71 -2.48
N TYR A 63 -5.10 16.41 -1.58
CA TYR A 63 -4.87 16.26 -0.15
C TYR A 63 -4.38 14.87 0.23
N GLU A 64 -5.22 13.85 0.05
CA GLU A 64 -4.97 12.49 0.55
C GLU A 64 -3.94 11.75 -0.33
N LYS A 65 -4.14 11.70 -1.65
CA LYS A 65 -3.15 11.11 -2.54
C LYS A 65 -1.85 11.92 -2.54
N GLY A 66 -1.92 13.25 -2.40
CA GLY A 66 -0.75 14.09 -2.20
C GLY A 66 0.04 13.70 -0.95
N ALA A 67 -0.63 13.36 0.16
CA ALA A 67 0.01 12.83 1.37
C ALA A 67 0.67 11.47 1.11
N GLU A 68 0.02 10.60 0.35
CA GLU A 68 0.60 9.30 -0.04
C GLU A 68 1.85 9.46 -0.91
N VAL A 69 1.89 10.46 -1.80
CA VAL A 69 3.10 10.75 -2.60
C VAL A 69 4.26 11.17 -1.68
N VAL A 70 4.00 11.98 -0.66
CA VAL A 70 5.02 12.34 0.34
C VAL A 70 5.44 11.12 1.17
N ARG A 71 4.50 10.28 1.59
CA ARG A 71 4.76 9.04 2.33
C ARG A 71 5.61 8.06 1.52
N MET A 72 5.34 7.91 0.24
CA MET A 72 6.15 7.07 -0.64
C MET A 72 7.61 7.57 -0.75
N MET A 73 7.85 8.87 -0.74
CA MET A 73 9.22 9.39 -0.67
C MET A 73 9.91 9.03 0.65
N GLN A 74 9.20 9.12 1.78
CA GLN A 74 9.72 8.65 3.08
C GLN A 74 10.01 7.13 3.05
N THR A 75 9.14 6.34 2.45
CA THR A 75 9.32 4.89 2.30
C THR A 75 10.57 4.55 1.47
N LEU A 76 10.80 5.27 0.37
CA LEU A 76 11.96 5.08 -0.50
C LEU A 76 13.29 5.49 0.15
N LEU A 77 13.28 6.61 0.88
CA LEU A 77 14.48 7.22 1.45
C LEU A 77 14.78 6.75 2.89
N GLY A 78 13.80 6.11 3.52
CA GLY A 78 13.82 5.87 4.95
C GLY A 78 13.53 7.14 5.78
N ARG A 79 13.17 6.98 7.06
CA ARG A 79 12.86 8.12 7.95
C ARG A 79 14.01 9.12 8.05
N ASP A 80 15.25 8.64 8.23
CA ASP A 80 16.44 9.48 8.35
C ASP A 80 16.77 10.23 7.05
N GLY A 81 16.65 9.54 5.91
CA GLY A 81 16.85 10.15 4.59
C GLY A 81 15.79 11.22 4.29
N PHE A 82 14.55 10.93 4.60
CA PHE A 82 13.47 11.90 4.47
C PHE A 82 13.68 13.12 5.38
N ARG A 83 14.11 12.92 6.64
CA ARG A 83 14.44 14.01 7.55
C ARG A 83 15.56 14.89 7.00
N LYS A 84 16.64 14.31 6.46
CA LYS A 84 17.71 15.07 5.80
C LYS A 84 17.19 15.90 4.62
N GLY A 85 16.29 15.33 3.82
CA GLY A 85 15.61 16.02 2.73
C GLY A 85 14.78 17.20 3.22
N MET A 86 13.99 17.01 4.27
CA MET A 86 13.19 18.08 4.90
C MET A 86 14.06 19.21 5.43
N ASP A 87 15.16 18.90 6.14
CA ASP A 87 16.09 19.92 6.63
C ASP A 87 16.73 20.71 5.49
N LEU A 88 17.08 20.06 4.38
CA LEU A 88 17.61 20.73 3.21
C LEU A 88 16.55 21.60 2.53
N TYR A 89 15.31 21.10 2.42
CA TYR A 89 14.19 21.85 1.86
C TYR A 89 13.94 23.14 2.62
N PHE A 90 13.85 23.09 3.95
CA PHE A 90 13.69 24.31 4.76
C PHE A 90 14.89 25.23 4.67
N ARG A 91 16.13 24.74 4.70
CA ARG A 91 17.31 25.60 4.55
C ARG A 91 17.34 26.37 3.23
N ARG A 92 16.81 25.76 2.15
CA ARG A 92 16.81 26.38 0.81
C ARG A 92 15.64 27.31 0.59
N HIS A 93 14.50 26.98 1.16
CA HIS A 93 13.22 27.52 0.69
C HIS A 93 12.32 28.09 1.80
N ASP A 94 12.82 28.24 3.02
CA ASP A 94 12.02 28.85 4.09
C ASP A 94 11.60 30.27 3.70
N GLY A 95 10.31 30.58 3.91
CA GLY A 95 9.72 31.86 3.53
C GLY A 95 9.50 32.07 2.03
N GLN A 96 9.75 31.07 1.18
CA GLN A 96 9.58 31.17 -0.28
C GLN A 96 8.33 30.42 -0.76
N ALA A 97 7.79 30.85 -1.90
CA ALA A 97 6.78 30.13 -2.67
C ALA A 97 7.51 29.23 -3.69
N VAL A 98 7.45 27.91 -3.48
CA VAL A 98 8.19 26.92 -4.28
C VAL A 98 7.29 25.83 -4.80
N THR A 99 7.82 25.00 -5.71
CA THR A 99 7.09 23.95 -6.42
C THR A 99 7.28 22.57 -5.78
N CYS A 100 6.48 21.58 -6.23
CA CYS A 100 6.71 20.18 -5.88
C CYS A 100 8.06 19.67 -6.40
N ASP A 101 8.57 20.24 -7.50
CA ASP A 101 9.88 19.87 -8.04
C ASP A 101 11.03 20.33 -7.15
N ASP A 102 10.92 21.51 -6.52
CA ASP A 102 11.90 21.99 -5.53
C ASP A 102 11.93 21.08 -4.30
N PHE A 103 10.74 20.62 -3.85
CA PHE A 103 10.63 19.67 -2.76
C PHE A 103 11.29 18.33 -3.10
N ALA A 104 10.95 17.74 -4.26
CA ALA A 104 11.55 16.48 -4.70
C ALA A 104 13.07 16.63 -4.92
N LYS A 105 13.53 17.76 -5.44
CA LYS A 105 14.97 18.06 -5.63
C LYS A 105 15.74 18.13 -4.31
N ALA A 106 15.13 18.68 -3.27
CA ALA A 106 15.75 18.69 -1.94
C ALA A 106 15.89 17.25 -1.38
N MET A 107 14.89 16.39 -1.61
CA MET A 107 14.96 14.97 -1.23
C MET A 107 16.05 14.23 -2.00
N GLU A 108 16.16 14.45 -3.31
CA GLU A 108 17.20 13.85 -4.16
C GLU A 108 18.60 14.27 -3.69
N ASP A 109 18.82 15.56 -3.54
CA ASP A 109 20.16 16.12 -3.24
C ASP A 109 20.66 15.71 -1.85
N ALA A 110 19.76 15.65 -0.87
CA ALA A 110 20.11 15.26 0.49
C ALA A 110 20.50 13.77 0.62
N ASN A 111 20.06 12.93 -0.33
CA ASN A 111 20.21 11.48 -0.25
C ASN A 111 21.01 10.88 -1.42
N GLY A 112 21.39 11.66 -2.43
CA GLY A 112 21.97 11.13 -3.66
C GLY A 112 21.03 10.20 -4.42
N ALA A 113 19.70 10.41 -4.30
CA ALA A 113 18.68 9.56 -4.87
C ALA A 113 18.17 10.13 -6.21
N ASP A 114 17.76 9.23 -7.12
CA ASP A 114 17.08 9.60 -8.36
C ASP A 114 15.56 9.40 -8.20
N LEU A 115 14.81 10.50 -8.14
CA LEU A 115 13.35 10.54 -8.09
C LEU A 115 12.74 11.05 -9.42
N SER A 116 13.49 11.07 -10.51
CA SER A 116 13.02 11.56 -11.81
C SER A 116 11.75 10.86 -12.29
N GLN A 117 11.73 9.51 -12.28
CA GLN A 117 10.56 8.73 -12.62
C GLN A 117 9.45 8.87 -11.56
N PHE A 118 9.81 9.01 -10.28
CA PHE A 118 8.86 9.18 -9.19
C PHE A 118 8.00 10.44 -9.36
N ARG A 119 8.51 11.49 -9.99
CA ARG A 119 7.75 12.74 -10.25
C ARG A 119 6.50 12.53 -11.11
N ARG A 120 6.36 11.39 -11.79
CA ARG A 120 5.12 11.02 -12.49
C ARG A 120 3.90 10.98 -11.57
N TRP A 121 4.08 10.71 -10.27
CA TRP A 121 3.00 10.76 -9.29
C TRP A 121 2.37 12.15 -9.15
N TYR A 122 3.11 13.22 -9.48
CA TYR A 122 2.58 14.58 -9.49
C TYR A 122 1.81 14.93 -10.76
N SER A 123 2.18 14.36 -11.91
CA SER A 123 1.68 14.78 -13.23
C SER A 123 0.74 13.78 -13.89
N GLN A 124 0.73 12.52 -13.45
CA GLN A 124 -0.10 11.47 -14.04
C GLN A 124 -1.24 11.09 -13.09
N ALA A 125 -2.49 11.26 -13.55
CA ALA A 125 -3.72 10.91 -12.85
C ALA A 125 -3.98 9.40 -12.87
N GLY A 126 -4.90 8.94 -12.05
CA GLY A 126 -5.37 7.56 -11.99
C GLY A 126 -4.67 6.72 -10.94
N THR A 127 -5.35 5.68 -10.48
CA THR A 127 -4.84 4.72 -9.50
C THR A 127 -4.19 3.54 -10.22
N PRO A 128 -2.89 3.26 -10.01
CA PRO A 128 -2.24 2.11 -10.62
C PRO A 128 -2.84 0.78 -10.15
N VAL A 129 -2.90 -0.17 -11.09
CA VAL A 129 -3.31 -1.56 -10.83
C VAL A 129 -2.08 -2.45 -11.01
N GLY A 130 -1.80 -3.25 -10.01
CA GLY A 130 -0.68 -4.18 -10.00
C GLY A 130 -1.12 -5.63 -9.94
N LYS A 131 -0.25 -6.52 -10.42
CA LYS A 131 -0.33 -7.97 -10.21
C LYS A 131 0.98 -8.46 -9.64
N ALA A 132 0.90 -9.41 -8.70
CA ALA A 132 2.08 -10.05 -8.12
C ALA A 132 2.00 -11.56 -8.30
N ARG A 133 3.11 -12.18 -8.67
CA ARG A 133 3.24 -13.64 -8.79
C ARG A 133 4.57 -14.09 -8.23
N GLY A 134 4.52 -15.08 -7.34
CA GLY A 134 5.69 -15.65 -6.71
C GLY A 134 6.05 -17.02 -7.27
N ARG A 135 7.36 -17.33 -7.32
CA ARG A 135 7.88 -18.65 -7.65
C ARG A 135 9.03 -18.99 -6.72
N TYR A 136 8.93 -20.13 -6.05
CA TYR A 136 9.99 -20.67 -5.20
C TYR A 136 10.77 -21.78 -5.94
N ASP A 137 12.10 -21.69 -5.90
CA ASP A 137 13.03 -22.71 -6.35
C ASP A 137 13.71 -23.33 -5.13
N ALA A 138 13.31 -24.56 -4.79
CA ALA A 138 13.81 -25.27 -3.62
C ALA A 138 15.29 -25.67 -3.77
N ALA A 139 15.75 -26.02 -4.98
CA ALA A 139 17.12 -26.43 -5.21
C ALA A 139 18.08 -25.25 -5.06
N ALA A 140 17.70 -24.08 -5.57
CA ALA A 140 18.49 -22.86 -5.46
C ALA A 140 18.22 -22.07 -4.16
N ARG A 141 17.20 -22.46 -3.36
CA ARG A 141 16.71 -21.72 -2.19
C ARG A 141 16.41 -20.24 -2.54
N ARG A 142 15.74 -20.03 -3.66
CA ARG A 142 15.41 -18.69 -4.19
C ARG A 142 13.91 -18.50 -4.30
N TYR A 143 13.46 -17.31 -3.96
CA TYR A 143 12.09 -16.88 -4.22
C TYR A 143 12.10 -15.70 -5.18
N THR A 144 11.42 -15.83 -6.31
CA THR A 144 11.29 -14.77 -7.31
C THR A 144 9.87 -14.20 -7.26
N LEU A 145 9.77 -12.91 -6.95
CA LEU A 145 8.54 -12.12 -7.00
C LEU A 145 8.54 -11.33 -8.32
N THR A 146 7.56 -11.58 -9.16
CA THR A 146 7.32 -10.80 -10.38
C THR A 146 6.14 -9.88 -10.16
N LEU A 147 6.36 -8.58 -10.38
CA LEU A 147 5.36 -7.53 -10.29
C LEU A 147 5.05 -6.97 -11.69
N GLU A 148 3.78 -6.72 -11.94
CA GLU A 148 3.28 -6.04 -13.14
C GLU A 148 2.47 -4.82 -12.72
N GLN A 149 2.54 -3.73 -13.51
CA GLN A 149 1.74 -2.53 -13.27
C GLN A 149 1.13 -2.00 -14.56
N SER A 150 -0.07 -1.47 -14.42
CA SER A 150 -0.77 -0.68 -15.41
C SER A 150 -1.52 0.46 -14.70
N CYS A 151 -1.98 1.44 -15.45
CA CYS A 151 -2.88 2.45 -14.93
C CYS A 151 -3.97 2.70 -15.97
N PRO A 152 -5.26 2.69 -15.60
CA PRO A 152 -6.35 2.96 -16.52
C PRO A 152 -6.25 4.36 -17.14
N PRO A 153 -6.75 4.57 -18.35
CA PRO A 153 -6.91 5.89 -18.94
C PRO A 153 -7.76 6.80 -18.05
N THR A 154 -7.42 8.09 -18.05
CA THR A 154 -8.20 9.13 -17.35
C THR A 154 -8.44 10.30 -18.32
N PRO A 155 -9.41 11.20 -18.05
CA PRO A 155 -9.64 12.36 -18.90
C PRO A 155 -8.35 13.13 -19.22
N GLY A 156 -8.11 13.39 -20.51
CA GLY A 156 -6.90 14.07 -20.98
C GLY A 156 -5.60 13.25 -20.94
N GLN A 157 -5.62 12.04 -20.38
CA GLN A 157 -4.45 11.16 -20.25
C GLN A 157 -4.78 9.72 -20.65
N PRO A 158 -4.97 9.43 -21.95
CA PRO A 158 -5.31 8.09 -22.42
C PRO A 158 -4.15 7.10 -22.26
N ASP A 159 -2.92 7.58 -22.42
CA ASP A 159 -1.72 6.76 -22.29
C ASP A 159 -1.02 7.00 -20.96
N LYS A 160 -0.66 5.91 -20.29
CA LYS A 160 0.00 5.95 -18.98
C LYS A 160 1.39 5.33 -19.05
N LEU A 161 2.32 6.02 -18.41
CA LEU A 161 3.68 5.51 -18.20
C LEU A 161 3.76 4.72 -16.88
N ALA A 162 4.73 3.81 -16.78
CA ALA A 162 4.98 3.09 -15.53
C ALA A 162 5.38 4.05 -14.40
N PHE A 163 4.78 3.88 -13.23
CA PHE A 163 5.16 4.63 -12.03
C PHE A 163 6.39 4.02 -11.36
N HIS A 164 7.07 4.79 -10.53
CA HIS A 164 8.00 4.27 -9.53
C HIS A 164 7.21 4.01 -8.25
N ILE A 165 6.96 2.73 -7.95
CA ILE A 165 6.13 2.29 -6.83
C ILE A 165 7.03 1.66 -5.77
N PRO A 166 7.11 2.20 -4.54
CA PRO A 166 7.74 1.50 -3.42
C PRO A 166 6.83 0.36 -2.94
N VAL A 167 7.29 -0.88 -3.10
CA VAL A 167 6.55 -2.06 -2.63
C VAL A 167 7.26 -2.63 -1.41
N ALA A 168 6.70 -2.39 -0.21
CA ALA A 168 7.20 -3.00 1.01
C ALA A 168 6.76 -4.47 1.07
N VAL A 169 7.73 -5.37 1.19
CA VAL A 169 7.53 -6.82 1.10
C VAL A 169 8.13 -7.50 2.32
N GLY A 170 7.38 -8.44 2.91
CA GLY A 170 7.88 -9.47 3.80
C GLY A 170 7.76 -10.86 3.17
N LEU A 171 8.54 -11.81 3.62
CA LEU A 171 8.39 -13.23 3.33
C LEU A 171 8.19 -13.95 4.66
N ILE A 172 7.07 -14.67 4.81
CA ILE A 172 6.69 -15.32 6.06
C ILE A 172 6.90 -16.83 5.91
N ASP A 173 7.57 -17.44 6.87
CA ASP A 173 7.79 -18.89 6.92
C ASP A 173 6.52 -19.65 7.35
N ALA A 174 6.58 -20.98 7.35
CA ALA A 174 5.45 -21.84 7.73
C ALA A 174 4.98 -21.65 9.19
N LYS A 175 5.80 -21.01 10.05
CA LYS A 175 5.49 -20.74 11.46
C LYS A 175 4.95 -19.33 11.70
N GLY A 176 4.86 -18.51 10.65
CA GLY A 176 4.42 -17.12 10.75
C GLY A 176 5.54 -16.11 11.08
N ALA A 177 6.80 -16.55 11.07
CA ALA A 177 7.92 -15.67 11.32
C ALA A 177 8.44 -15.04 10.02
N ASP A 178 8.85 -13.76 10.11
CA ASP A 178 9.51 -13.07 9.00
C ASP A 178 10.87 -13.72 8.70
N ILE A 179 11.10 -14.02 7.43
CA ILE A 179 12.40 -14.45 6.92
C ILE A 179 13.26 -13.21 6.70
N PRO A 180 14.50 -13.13 7.21
CA PRO A 180 15.42 -12.06 6.86
C PRO A 180 15.68 -12.01 5.35
N LEU A 181 15.44 -10.87 4.72
CA LEU A 181 15.42 -10.74 3.27
C LEU A 181 16.78 -10.32 2.71
N ARG A 182 17.25 -11.06 1.72
CA ARG A 182 18.45 -10.74 0.94
C ARG A 182 18.12 -10.80 -0.55
N LEU A 183 18.18 -9.65 -1.22
CA LEU A 183 18.05 -9.62 -2.68
C LEU A 183 19.30 -10.24 -3.33
N ASP A 184 19.09 -10.83 -4.50
CA ASP A 184 20.20 -11.39 -5.29
C ASP A 184 21.23 -10.29 -5.60
N GLY A 185 22.51 -10.62 -5.38
CA GLY A 185 23.63 -9.67 -5.50
C GLY A 185 23.97 -8.87 -4.23
N GLU A 186 23.16 -8.92 -3.17
CA GLU A 186 23.50 -8.30 -1.89
C GLU A 186 24.38 -9.23 -1.03
N ALA A 187 25.31 -8.64 -0.28
CA ALA A 187 26.24 -9.39 0.57
C ALA A 187 25.56 -9.92 1.84
N ASN A 188 24.66 -9.12 2.46
CA ASN A 188 24.06 -9.44 3.75
C ASN A 188 22.53 -9.36 3.67
N PRO A 189 21.81 -10.17 4.45
CA PRO A 189 20.38 -10.01 4.60
C PRO A 189 20.05 -8.70 5.31
N GLY A 190 18.93 -8.09 4.94
CA GLY A 190 18.29 -6.99 5.66
C GLY A 190 17.33 -7.50 6.74
N GLY A 191 16.41 -6.63 7.17
CA GLY A 191 15.32 -7.00 8.09
C GLY A 191 14.25 -7.89 7.45
N GLY A 192 13.17 -8.14 8.19
CA GLY A 192 12.02 -8.93 7.72
C GLY A 192 11.14 -8.19 6.70
N THR A 193 11.31 -6.88 6.53
CA THR A 193 10.63 -6.09 5.49
C THR A 193 11.64 -5.40 4.59
N ARG A 194 11.40 -5.47 3.27
CA ARG A 194 12.22 -4.83 2.25
C ARG A 194 11.36 -3.97 1.34
N VAL A 195 11.83 -2.75 1.05
CA VAL A 195 11.19 -1.88 0.05
C VAL A 195 11.81 -2.14 -1.32
N LEU A 196 10.98 -2.58 -2.26
CA LEU A 196 11.37 -2.82 -3.64
C LEU A 196 11.10 -1.57 -4.48
N ASN A 197 12.07 -1.19 -5.30
CA ASN A 197 11.94 -0.10 -6.25
C ASN A 197 11.30 -0.62 -7.55
N PHE A 198 9.97 -0.66 -7.61
CA PHE A 198 9.24 -1.15 -8.78
C PHE A 198 9.05 -0.03 -9.80
N LYS A 199 9.78 -0.09 -10.91
CA LYS A 199 9.88 0.98 -11.93
C LYS A 199 9.37 0.60 -13.31
N GLU A 200 9.39 -0.70 -13.64
CA GLU A 200 9.06 -1.19 -14.96
C GLU A 200 7.57 -1.59 -15.06
N ARG A 201 7.06 -1.74 -16.28
CA ARG A 201 5.72 -2.34 -16.47
C ARG A 201 5.64 -3.76 -15.94
N ARG A 202 6.76 -4.49 -16.02
CA ARG A 202 6.97 -5.82 -15.43
C ARG A 202 8.39 -5.92 -14.94
N GLN A 203 8.57 -6.30 -13.67
CA GLN A 203 9.88 -6.40 -13.03
C GLN A 203 9.89 -7.57 -12.07
N SER A 204 11.01 -8.28 -12.01
CA SER A 204 11.20 -9.41 -11.10
C SER A 204 12.28 -9.10 -10.08
N PHE A 205 12.03 -9.52 -8.84
CA PHE A 205 12.94 -9.41 -7.71
C PHE A 205 13.18 -10.80 -7.17
N THR A 206 14.46 -11.19 -7.05
CA THR A 206 14.84 -12.50 -6.55
C THR A 206 15.45 -12.38 -5.17
N PHE A 207 14.87 -13.09 -4.23
CA PHE A 207 15.39 -13.23 -2.87
C PHE A 207 16.21 -14.53 -2.78
N ALA A 208 17.41 -14.44 -2.24
CA ALA A 208 18.31 -15.57 -2.03
C ALA A 208 18.22 -16.06 -0.58
N ASP A 209 18.71 -17.29 -0.36
CA ASP A 209 18.74 -17.96 0.96
C ASP A 209 17.38 -18.13 1.63
N VAL A 210 16.33 -18.22 0.85
CA VAL A 210 14.98 -18.51 1.35
C VAL A 210 14.89 -19.99 1.71
N PRO A 211 14.72 -20.36 3.00
CA PRO A 211 14.91 -21.74 3.45
C PRO A 211 13.81 -22.70 3.05
N SER A 212 12.60 -22.21 2.83
CA SER A 212 11.40 -22.99 2.47
C SER A 212 10.43 -22.13 1.66
N PRO A 213 9.41 -22.71 0.99
CA PRO A 213 8.39 -21.94 0.30
C PRO A 213 7.78 -20.88 1.22
N PRO A 214 7.98 -19.58 0.96
CA PRO A 214 7.46 -18.52 1.80
C PRO A 214 6.05 -18.12 1.38
N LEU A 215 5.31 -17.48 2.30
CA LEU A 215 4.14 -16.69 1.98
C LEU A 215 4.57 -15.23 1.86
N PRO A 216 4.44 -14.58 0.69
CA PRO A 216 4.74 -13.17 0.56
C PRO A 216 3.69 -12.31 1.27
N SER A 217 4.12 -11.28 1.98
CA SER A 217 3.31 -10.21 2.52
C SER A 217 3.64 -8.94 1.74
N LEU A 218 2.67 -8.41 1.01
CA LEU A 218 2.89 -7.35 0.02
C LEU A 218 2.24 -6.03 0.44
N LEU A 219 2.84 -4.91 0.04
CA LEU A 219 2.39 -3.55 0.40
C LEU A 219 2.26 -3.34 1.91
N ARG A 220 3.17 -3.91 2.71
CA ARG A 220 3.22 -3.69 4.16
C ARG A 220 3.13 -2.21 4.49
N GLY A 221 2.34 -1.85 5.51
CA GLY A 221 2.05 -0.48 5.89
C GLY A 221 1.36 0.34 4.79
N PHE A 222 0.73 -0.30 3.80
CA PHE A 222 0.17 0.36 2.61
C PHE A 222 1.20 1.26 1.93
N SER A 223 2.35 0.69 1.58
CA SER A 223 3.53 1.42 1.10
C SER A 223 3.33 2.23 -0.18
N ALA A 224 2.24 2.02 -0.91
CA ALA A 224 1.85 2.81 -2.08
C ALA A 224 0.32 2.78 -2.32
N PRO A 225 -0.28 3.87 -2.84
CA PRO A 225 -1.70 3.98 -3.13
C PRO A 225 -2.05 3.29 -4.46
N VAL A 226 -2.03 1.96 -4.46
CA VAL A 226 -2.27 1.12 -5.63
C VAL A 226 -3.29 0.02 -5.32
N ARG A 227 -3.94 -0.51 -6.34
CA ARG A 227 -4.73 -1.75 -6.25
C ARG A 227 -3.82 -2.91 -6.65
N LEU A 228 -3.59 -3.87 -5.75
CA LEU A 228 -2.69 -5.00 -6.02
C LEU A 228 -3.46 -6.33 -5.97
N ASP A 229 -3.48 -7.05 -7.09
CA ASP A 229 -3.87 -8.47 -7.16
C ASP A 229 -2.64 -9.34 -6.85
N ALA A 230 -2.58 -9.85 -5.64
CA ALA A 230 -1.52 -10.75 -5.21
C ALA A 230 -1.83 -12.23 -5.53
N GLY A 231 -3.07 -12.54 -5.89
CA GLY A 231 -3.52 -13.89 -6.22
C GLY A 231 -3.49 -14.85 -5.04
N TYR A 232 -3.68 -14.34 -3.83
CA TYR A 232 -3.76 -15.18 -2.63
C TYR A 232 -5.00 -16.09 -2.65
N GLY A 233 -4.81 -17.34 -2.25
CA GLY A 233 -5.91 -18.23 -1.87
C GLY A 233 -6.40 -17.97 -0.44
N ASP A 234 -7.60 -18.48 -0.11
CA ASP A 234 -8.22 -18.25 1.21
C ASP A 234 -7.33 -18.71 2.36
N GLY A 235 -6.65 -19.86 2.23
CA GLY A 235 -5.71 -20.35 3.24
C GLY A 235 -4.49 -19.44 3.44
N GLU A 236 -4.01 -18.76 2.38
CA GLU A 236 -2.94 -17.79 2.47
C GLU A 236 -3.41 -16.50 3.14
N LEU A 237 -4.61 -16.02 2.82
CA LEU A 237 -5.24 -14.87 3.48
C LEU A 237 -5.49 -15.14 4.97
N LEU A 238 -5.97 -16.34 5.32
CA LEU A 238 -6.12 -16.76 6.73
C LEU A 238 -4.80 -16.73 7.50
N ARG A 239 -3.72 -17.16 6.86
CA ARG A 239 -2.39 -17.13 7.48
C ARG A 239 -1.88 -15.71 7.67
N LEU A 240 -1.98 -14.85 6.66
CA LEU A 240 -1.61 -13.42 6.76
C LEU A 240 -2.42 -12.72 7.86
N PHE A 241 -3.74 -12.91 7.89
CA PHE A 241 -4.63 -12.34 8.91
C PHE A 241 -4.20 -12.69 10.34
N GLN A 242 -3.77 -13.93 10.56
CA GLN A 242 -3.41 -14.43 11.89
C GLN A 242 -1.95 -14.14 12.26
N GLN A 243 -1.02 -14.16 11.30
CA GLN A 243 0.40 -14.34 11.59
C GLN A 243 1.32 -13.25 11.06
N ASP A 244 0.85 -12.37 10.13
CA ASP A 244 1.72 -11.33 9.60
C ASP A 244 2.23 -10.41 10.72
N GLY A 245 3.51 -10.04 10.66
CA GLY A 245 4.10 -9.07 11.58
C GLY A 245 3.65 -7.63 11.33
N ASP A 246 3.08 -7.33 10.15
CA ASP A 246 2.60 -6.01 9.77
C ASP A 246 1.11 -5.86 10.06
N GLY A 247 0.73 -4.92 10.93
CA GLY A 247 -0.66 -4.73 11.36
C GLY A 247 -1.60 -4.34 10.22
N PHE A 248 -1.13 -3.55 9.24
CA PHE A 248 -1.91 -3.22 8.06
C PHE A 248 -2.16 -4.45 7.19
N ALA A 249 -1.10 -5.24 6.90
CA ALA A 249 -1.22 -6.45 6.07
C ALA A 249 -2.13 -7.50 6.72
N ARG A 250 -2.08 -7.65 8.05
CA ARG A 250 -3.04 -8.50 8.80
C ARG A 250 -4.48 -8.06 8.55
N TRP A 251 -4.76 -6.78 8.79
CA TRP A 251 -6.10 -6.22 8.58
C TRP A 251 -6.56 -6.40 7.14
N GLU A 252 -5.71 -6.07 6.17
CA GLU A 252 -6.01 -6.18 4.74
C GLU A 252 -6.37 -7.60 4.31
N ALA A 253 -5.62 -8.60 4.79
CA ALA A 253 -5.90 -10.01 4.51
C ALA A 253 -7.26 -10.43 5.05
N GLY A 254 -7.61 -10.02 6.28
CA GLY A 254 -8.92 -10.26 6.88
C GLY A 254 -10.05 -9.60 6.10
N GLN A 255 -9.88 -8.35 5.66
CA GLN A 255 -10.87 -7.62 4.85
C GLN A 255 -11.06 -8.27 3.48
N THR A 256 -9.97 -8.67 2.82
CA THR A 256 -10.02 -9.30 1.49
C THR A 256 -10.77 -10.64 1.57
N LEU A 257 -10.45 -11.47 2.55
CA LEU A 257 -11.11 -12.76 2.75
C LEU A 257 -12.60 -12.58 3.10
N ALA A 258 -12.92 -11.70 4.07
CA ALA A 258 -14.29 -11.41 4.46
C ALA A 258 -15.13 -10.89 3.29
N THR A 259 -14.56 -10.00 2.46
CA THR A 259 -15.21 -9.49 1.26
C THR A 259 -15.58 -10.64 0.30
N GLY A 260 -14.60 -11.50 -0.01
CA GLY A 260 -14.84 -12.66 -0.90
C GLY A 260 -15.93 -13.60 -0.37
N LEU A 261 -15.89 -13.93 0.93
CA LEU A 261 -16.88 -14.80 1.58
C LEU A 261 -18.27 -14.18 1.57
N ILE A 262 -18.39 -12.88 1.91
CA ILE A 262 -19.67 -12.18 1.95
C ILE A 262 -20.28 -12.08 0.54
N LEU A 263 -19.49 -11.70 -0.47
CA LEU A 263 -19.97 -11.62 -1.86
C LEU A 263 -20.41 -12.99 -2.38
N SER A 264 -19.68 -14.05 -2.05
CA SER A 264 -20.06 -15.43 -2.39
C SER A 264 -21.37 -15.84 -1.71
N ALA A 265 -21.54 -15.46 -0.44
CA ALA A 265 -22.77 -15.69 0.33
C ALA A 265 -23.97 -14.95 -0.27
N ILE A 266 -23.79 -13.69 -0.69
CA ILE A 266 -24.84 -12.92 -1.37
C ILE A 266 -25.25 -13.60 -2.69
N ALA A 267 -24.27 -14.08 -3.48
CA ALA A 267 -24.54 -14.75 -4.74
C ALA A 267 -25.29 -16.08 -4.54
N ALA A 268 -24.97 -16.86 -3.50
CA ALA A 268 -25.66 -18.11 -3.12
C ALA A 268 -27.09 -17.81 -2.61
N GLY A 269 -27.25 -16.85 -1.70
CA GLY A 269 -28.53 -16.43 -1.16
C GLY A 269 -29.49 -15.93 -2.24
N GLY A 270 -28.99 -15.20 -3.24
CA GLY A 270 -29.76 -14.76 -4.41
C GLY A 270 -30.31 -15.93 -5.26
N LYS A 271 -29.75 -17.13 -5.13
CA LYS A 271 -30.24 -18.38 -5.75
C LYS A 271 -31.12 -19.21 -4.82
N GLY A 272 -31.41 -18.73 -3.60
CA GLY A 272 -32.18 -19.44 -2.59
C GLY A 272 -31.39 -20.55 -1.86
N GLU A 273 -30.07 -20.55 -1.95
CA GLU A 273 -29.21 -21.51 -1.28
C GLU A 273 -29.00 -21.10 0.20
N ALA A 274 -28.88 -22.08 1.08
CA ALA A 274 -28.57 -21.82 2.49
C ALA A 274 -27.11 -21.35 2.62
N VAL A 275 -26.92 -20.24 3.33
CA VAL A 275 -25.58 -19.67 3.57
C VAL A 275 -25.21 -19.88 5.03
N ALA A 276 -24.06 -20.49 5.27
CA ALA A 276 -23.44 -20.60 6.58
C ALA A 276 -22.09 -19.86 6.59
N PRO A 277 -21.70 -19.28 7.73
CA PRO A 277 -20.36 -18.72 7.87
C PRO A 277 -19.28 -19.78 7.62
N ASP A 278 -18.19 -19.39 6.96
CA ASP A 278 -17.05 -20.29 6.76
C ASP A 278 -16.41 -20.66 8.12
N PRO A 279 -16.32 -21.97 8.47
CA PRO A 279 -15.83 -22.39 9.78
C PRO A 279 -14.35 -22.03 10.03
N GLU A 280 -13.51 -22.02 9.00
CA GLU A 280 -12.09 -21.68 9.14
C GLU A 280 -11.92 -20.19 9.40
N PHE A 281 -12.73 -19.36 8.74
CA PHE A 281 -12.77 -17.93 9.00
C PHE A 281 -13.24 -17.61 10.42
N VAL A 282 -14.33 -18.25 10.88
CA VAL A 282 -14.82 -18.09 12.27
C VAL A 282 -13.76 -18.50 13.28
N ALA A 283 -13.10 -19.64 13.05
CA ALA A 283 -12.02 -20.10 13.92
C ALA A 283 -10.80 -19.15 13.92
N ALA A 284 -10.48 -18.54 12.76
CA ALA A 284 -9.41 -17.53 12.66
C ALA A 284 -9.75 -16.26 13.43
N PHE A 285 -10.99 -15.79 13.34
CA PHE A 285 -11.50 -14.68 14.16
C PHE A 285 -11.33 -14.94 15.65
N GLY A 286 -11.72 -16.15 16.12
CA GLY A 286 -11.53 -16.54 17.51
C GLY A 286 -10.06 -16.49 17.94
N ARG A 287 -9.14 -17.02 17.12
CA ARG A 287 -7.70 -16.98 17.42
C ARG A 287 -7.13 -15.55 17.47
N VAL A 288 -7.61 -14.68 16.59
CA VAL A 288 -7.20 -13.26 16.60
C VAL A 288 -7.76 -12.54 17.82
N LEU A 289 -9.02 -12.80 18.20
CA LEU A 289 -9.65 -12.23 19.40
C LEU A 289 -8.92 -12.65 20.69
N ASP A 290 -8.46 -13.89 20.75
CA ASP A 290 -7.79 -14.46 21.91
C ASP A 290 -6.28 -14.18 21.97
N ASP A 291 -5.72 -13.36 21.03
CA ASP A 291 -4.30 -13.00 21.03
C ASP A 291 -3.97 -12.02 22.17
N PRO A 292 -3.30 -12.48 23.25
CA PRO A 292 -3.07 -11.65 24.43
C PRO A 292 -2.03 -10.55 24.20
N LYS A 293 -1.32 -10.58 23.07
CA LYS A 293 -0.25 -9.64 22.72
C LYS A 293 -0.72 -8.56 21.74
N ALA A 294 -1.88 -8.73 21.14
CA ALA A 294 -2.37 -7.79 20.15
C ALA A 294 -2.85 -6.48 20.82
N ASP A 295 -2.55 -5.36 20.18
CA ASP A 295 -3.14 -4.07 20.57
C ASP A 295 -4.65 -4.11 20.42
N LYS A 296 -5.40 -3.63 21.42
CA LYS A 296 -6.86 -3.72 21.46
C LYS A 296 -7.54 -2.88 20.40
N SER A 297 -6.94 -1.74 20.03
CA SER A 297 -7.49 -0.85 19.01
C SER A 297 -7.31 -1.48 17.62
N LEU A 298 -6.16 -2.10 17.38
CA LEU A 298 -5.92 -2.86 16.16
C LEU A 298 -6.85 -4.09 16.07
N LEU A 299 -7.03 -4.83 17.19
CA LEU A 299 -7.98 -5.95 17.25
C LEU A 299 -9.40 -5.52 16.89
N ALA A 300 -9.87 -4.40 17.42
CA ALA A 300 -11.20 -3.88 17.11
C ALA A 300 -11.38 -3.64 15.60
N LEU A 301 -10.36 -3.10 14.92
CA LEU A 301 -10.38 -2.92 13.47
C LEU A 301 -10.31 -4.24 12.71
N MET A 302 -9.46 -5.16 13.14
CA MET A 302 -9.31 -6.48 12.51
C MET A 302 -10.57 -7.32 12.58
N LEU A 303 -11.35 -7.18 13.66
CA LEU A 303 -12.61 -7.90 13.89
C LEU A 303 -13.83 -7.13 13.33
N THR A 304 -13.63 -5.96 12.73
CA THR A 304 -14.70 -5.24 12.04
C THR A 304 -14.78 -5.71 10.59
N LEU A 305 -15.96 -6.20 10.18
CA LEU A 305 -16.20 -6.66 8.81
C LEU A 305 -16.23 -5.49 7.81
N PRO A 306 -16.04 -5.78 6.51
CA PRO A 306 -16.20 -4.78 5.45
C PRO A 306 -17.56 -4.09 5.53
N SER A 307 -17.58 -2.78 5.30
CA SER A 307 -18.83 -2.01 5.34
C SER A 307 -19.72 -2.29 4.13
N GLU A 308 -21.04 -2.16 4.31
CA GLU A 308 -22.01 -2.34 3.21
C GLU A 308 -21.73 -1.43 2.01
N PRO A 309 -21.37 -0.13 2.15
CA PRO A 309 -21.02 0.68 1.01
C PRO A 309 -19.79 0.14 0.23
N TYR A 310 -18.77 -0.33 0.95
CA TYR A 310 -17.60 -0.92 0.31
C TYR A 310 -17.94 -2.21 -0.45
N LEU A 311 -18.78 -3.09 0.14
CA LEU A 311 -19.24 -4.30 -0.52
C LEU A 311 -20.08 -3.99 -1.77
N GLY A 312 -20.94 -2.98 -1.71
CA GLY A 312 -21.74 -2.50 -2.85
C GLY A 312 -20.87 -2.07 -4.04
N GLU A 313 -19.76 -1.38 -3.79
CA GLU A 313 -18.81 -0.98 -4.83
C GLU A 313 -18.10 -2.18 -5.50
N GLN A 314 -17.99 -3.32 -4.79
CA GLN A 314 -17.39 -4.54 -5.34
C GLN A 314 -18.39 -5.37 -6.18
N MET A 315 -19.68 -5.06 -6.12
CA MET A 315 -20.76 -5.76 -6.84
C MET A 315 -21.12 -5.08 -8.15
N ALA A 316 -20.64 -3.86 -8.41
CA ALA A 316 -20.98 -2.99 -9.55
C ALA A 316 -20.23 -3.35 -10.85
#